data_60575766b78e084026432b08b8848a60
#
_entry.id   60575766b78e084026432b08b8848a60
#
_cell.length_a   1.000
_cell.length_b   1.000
_cell.length_c   1.000
_cell.angle_alpha   90.00
_cell.angle_beta   90.00
_cell.angle_gamma   90.00
#
_symmetry.space_group_name_H-M   'P 1'
#
loop_
_entity.id
_entity.type
_entity.pdbx_description
1 polymer ?
#
loop_
_entity_poly.entity_id
_entity_poly.type
_entity_poly.pdbx_seq_one_letter_code
_entity_poly.pdbx_strand_id
1 'polypeptide(L)' 'MSNDNINHPSHYTDGRIEVIDFIEDKKLNYHRGNVIKYVSRAGKKDPDKEIEDLKKARWYLDREIKRLENSNE' A
#
# COMPACT_ATOMS: atom_id res chain seq x y z
N MET A 1 1.63 22.42 -10.65
CA MET A 1 1.38 21.78 -10.72
C MET A 1 0.52 21.43 -10.16
N SER A 2 0.14 21.40 -9.72
CA SER A 2 -0.52 21.25 -9.49
C SER A 2 -1.53 20.73 -9.03
N ASN A 3 -2.33 20.66 -9.03
CA ASN A 3 -3.37 20.15 -8.75
C ASN A 3 -3.33 18.83 -8.60
N ASP A 4 -2.45 18.38 -8.14
CA ASP A 4 -2.28 17.02 -8.07
C ASP A 4 -2.92 16.36 -6.90
N ASN A 5 -3.73 17.08 -6.11
CA ASN A 5 -4.44 16.48 -5.00
C ASN A 5 -5.34 15.33 -5.42
N ILE A 6 -5.77 15.32 -6.67
CA ILE A 6 -6.61 14.24 -7.16
C ILE A 6 -5.78 12.98 -7.42
N ASN A 7 -4.61 13.16 -8.02
CA ASN A 7 -3.74 12.05 -8.38
C ASN A 7 -2.75 11.70 -7.28
N HIS A 8 -2.44 12.68 -6.43
CA HIS A 8 -1.43 12.52 -5.39
C HIS A 8 -1.98 13.06 -4.07
N PRO A 9 -2.92 12.33 -3.46
CA PRO A 9 -3.46 12.77 -2.18
C PRO A 9 -2.36 12.93 -1.14
N SER A 10 -2.53 13.91 -0.25
CA SER A 10 -1.47 14.27 0.68
C SER A 10 -1.02 13.11 1.55
N HIS A 11 -1.93 12.19 1.89
CA HIS A 11 -1.53 11.07 2.73
C HIS A 11 -0.69 10.04 1.99
N TYR A 12 -0.50 10.22 0.67
CA TYR A 12 0.40 9.38 -0.11
C TYR A 12 1.66 10.13 -0.51
N THR A 13 1.68 11.44 -0.31
CA THR A 13 2.79 12.26 -0.80
C THR A 13 3.43 13.07 0.31
N ASP A 14 3.29 12.61 1.57
CA ASP A 14 3.84 13.35 2.69
C ASP A 14 5.35 13.12 2.84
N GLY A 15 5.95 12.30 2.01
CA GLY A 15 7.38 12.07 1.99
C GLY A 15 7.96 12.46 0.65
N ARG A 16 9.24 12.16 0.49
CA ARG A 16 9.95 12.48 -0.75
C ARG A 16 9.64 11.50 -1.87
N ILE A 17 9.19 10.29 -1.52
CA ILE A 17 8.91 9.24 -2.48
C ILE A 17 7.44 8.92 -2.40
N GLU A 18 6.76 8.98 -3.55
CA GLU A 18 5.37 8.61 -3.59
C GLU A 18 5.23 7.09 -3.55
N VAL A 19 4.19 6.61 -2.85
CA VAL A 19 3.97 5.18 -2.72
C VAL A 19 3.85 4.51 -4.09
N ILE A 20 3.10 5.14 -5.01
CA ILE A 20 2.90 4.53 -6.33
C ILE A 20 4.23 4.42 -7.08
N ASP A 21 5.09 5.41 -6.95
CA ASP A 21 6.39 5.37 -7.61
C ASP A 21 7.25 4.25 -7.05
N PHE A 22 7.21 4.03 -5.74
CA PHE A 22 7.93 2.94 -5.12
C PHE A 22 7.43 1.59 -5.63
N ILE A 23 6.10 1.43 -5.67
CA ILE A 23 5.49 0.18 -6.11
C ILE A 23 5.90 -0.13 -7.55
N GLU A 24 5.89 0.88 -8.40
CA GLU A 24 6.26 0.71 -9.80
C GLU A 24 7.74 0.43 -9.96
N ASP A 25 8.57 1.16 -9.21
CA ASP A 25 10.01 0.97 -9.30
C ASP A 25 10.41 -0.46 -8.91
N LYS A 26 9.80 -0.98 -7.88
CA LYS A 26 10.10 -2.33 -7.39
C LYS A 26 9.32 -3.41 -8.14
N LYS A 27 8.44 -3.01 -9.05
CA LYS A 27 7.65 -3.95 -9.85
C LYS A 27 6.85 -4.91 -8.97
N LEU A 28 6.25 -4.36 -7.93
CA LEU A 28 5.46 -5.16 -7.02
C LEU A 28 4.13 -5.54 -7.67
N ASN A 29 3.69 -6.76 -7.41
CA ASN A 29 2.40 -7.19 -7.92
C ASN A 29 1.27 -6.58 -7.09
N TYR A 30 0.04 -6.92 -7.45
CA TYR A 30 -1.15 -6.32 -6.83
C TYR A 30 -1.16 -6.50 -5.32
N HIS A 31 -0.90 -7.72 -4.85
CA HIS A 31 -0.95 -8.00 -3.41
C HIS A 31 0.12 -7.24 -2.66
N ARG A 32 1.37 -7.32 -3.13
CA ARG A 32 2.48 -6.64 -2.46
C ARG A 32 2.32 -5.14 -2.52
N GLY A 33 1.81 -4.63 -3.64
CA GLY A 33 1.55 -3.21 -3.76
C GLY A 33 0.53 -2.73 -2.74
N ASN A 34 -0.53 -3.52 -2.52
CA ASN A 34 -1.53 -3.16 -1.52
C ASN A 34 -0.98 -3.23 -0.10
N VAL A 35 -0.07 -4.18 0.18
CA VAL A 35 0.59 -4.21 1.48
C VAL A 35 1.31 -2.89 1.73
N ILE A 36 2.12 -2.46 0.77
CA ILE A 36 2.88 -1.22 0.90
C ILE A 36 1.94 -0.02 1.04
N LYS A 37 0.89 0.01 0.23
CA LYS A 37 -0.08 1.11 0.25
C LYS A 37 -0.72 1.24 1.63
N TYR A 38 -1.23 0.15 2.18
CA TYR A 38 -1.95 0.22 3.44
C TYR A 38 -1.02 0.46 4.62
N VAL A 39 0.17 -0.11 4.61
CA VAL A 39 1.14 0.18 5.67
C VAL A 39 1.54 1.65 5.63
N SER A 40 1.76 2.17 4.43
CA SER A 40 2.22 3.55 4.28
C SER A 40 1.19 4.57 4.76
N ARG A 41 -0.11 4.28 4.54
CA ARG A 41 -1.14 5.26 4.90
C ARG A 41 -1.73 5.05 6.27
N ALA A 42 -1.40 3.95 6.96
CA ALA A 42 -2.01 3.62 8.24
C ALA A 42 -1.84 4.77 9.23
N GLY A 43 -2.96 5.28 9.71
CA GLY A 43 -2.96 6.38 10.67
C GLY A 43 -2.77 7.75 10.05
N LYS A 44 -2.41 7.85 8.79
CA LYS A 44 -2.20 9.14 8.14
C LYS A 44 -3.44 9.64 7.45
N LYS A 45 -4.14 8.74 6.74
CA LYS A 45 -5.38 9.14 6.08
C LYS A 45 -6.47 9.40 7.12
N ASP A 46 -6.59 8.51 8.09
CA ASP A 46 -7.58 8.62 9.13
C ASP A 46 -7.00 7.97 10.38
N PRO A 47 -6.63 8.78 11.39
CA PRO A 47 -6.01 8.22 12.59
C PRO A 47 -6.86 7.15 13.29
N ASP A 48 -8.19 7.27 13.18
CA ASP A 48 -9.08 6.31 13.83
C ASP A 48 -9.09 4.96 13.11
N LYS A 49 -8.49 4.89 11.93
CA LYS A 49 -8.49 3.66 11.14
C LYS A 49 -7.09 3.08 10.95
N GLU A 50 -6.17 3.47 11.81
CA GLU A 50 -4.80 2.98 11.69
C GLU A 50 -4.75 1.46 11.79
N ILE A 51 -5.40 0.90 12.79
CA ILE A 51 -5.41 -0.55 12.99
C ILE A 51 -6.12 -1.23 11.82
N GLU A 52 -7.21 -0.64 11.35
CA GLU A 52 -7.95 -1.21 10.22
C GLU A 52 -7.07 -1.29 8.98
N ASP A 53 -6.31 -0.23 8.70
CA ASP A 53 -5.42 -0.23 7.55
C ASP A 53 -4.32 -1.28 7.68
N LEU A 54 -3.78 -1.43 8.88
CA LEU A 54 -2.76 -2.45 9.11
C LEU A 54 -3.32 -3.86 8.93
N LYS A 55 -4.57 -4.07 9.34
CA LYS A 55 -5.21 -5.36 9.13
C LYS A 55 -5.44 -5.63 7.64
N LYS A 56 -5.74 -4.60 6.87
CA LYS A 56 -5.86 -4.76 5.43
C LYS A 56 -4.53 -5.17 4.81
N ALA A 57 -3.45 -4.52 5.25
CA ALA A 57 -2.12 -4.90 4.77
C ALA A 57 -1.83 -6.37 5.09
N ARG A 58 -2.18 -6.80 6.30
CA ARG A 58 -1.98 -8.18 6.71
C ARG A 58 -2.78 -9.14 5.85
N TRP A 59 -4.01 -8.78 5.50
CA TRP A 59 -4.85 -9.62 4.65
C TRP A 59 -4.20 -9.85 3.29
N TYR A 60 -3.70 -8.79 2.69
CA TYR A 60 -3.05 -8.91 1.39
C TYR A 60 -1.75 -9.71 1.47
N LEU A 61 -1.01 -9.53 2.55
CA LEU A 61 0.22 -10.28 2.73
C LEU A 61 -0.06 -11.77 2.89
N ASP A 62 -1.06 -12.11 3.72
CA ASP A 62 -1.46 -13.50 3.89
C ASP A 62 -1.92 -14.10 2.56
N ARG A 63 -2.66 -13.33 1.77
CA ARG A 63 -3.14 -13.81 0.48
C ARG A 63 -1.98 -14.11 -0.46
N GLU A 64 -0.98 -13.24 -0.45
CA GLU A 64 0.20 -13.44 -1.30
C GLU A 64 0.95 -14.70 -0.90
N ILE A 65 1.12 -14.91 0.40
CA ILE A 65 1.80 -16.08 0.89
C ILE A 65 1.06 -17.34 0.45
N LYS A 66 -0.25 -17.36 0.62
CA LYS A 66 -1.04 -18.51 0.21
C LYS A 66 -0.95 -18.78 -1.28
N ARG A 67 -0.96 -17.72 -2.08
CA ARG A 67 -0.87 -17.87 -3.52
C ARG A 67 0.42 -18.54 -3.91
N LEU A 68 1.53 -18.12 -3.29
CA LEU A 68 2.83 -18.69 -3.59
C LEU A 68 2.96 -20.11 -3.07
N GLU A 69 2.42 -20.38 -1.90
CA GLU A 69 2.43 -21.73 -1.35
C GLU A 69 1.67 -22.68 -2.25
N ASN A 70 0.51 -22.26 -2.73
CA ASN A 70 -0.31 -23.12 -3.59
C ASN A 70 0.35 -23.36 -4.95
N SER A 71 1.05 -22.37 -5.47
CA SER A 71 1.66 -22.53 -6.78
C SER A 71 2.93 -23.40 -6.72
N ASN A 72 3.44 -23.64 -5.51
CA ASN A 72 4.60 -24.50 -5.36
C ASN A 72 4.21 -25.98 -5.21
N GLU A 73 2.93 -26.26 -5.18
CA GLU A 73 2.45 -27.61 -5.13
C GLU A 73 2.26 -28.14 -6.55
#